data_24e2738b319daece042007df2b456301
#
_entry.id   24e2738b319daece042007df2b456301
#
_cell.length_a   1.000
_cell.length_b   1.000
_cell.length_c   1.000
_cell.angle_alpha   90.00
_cell.angle_beta   90.00
_cell.angle_gamma   90.00
#
_symmetry.space_group_name_H-M   'P 1'
#
loop_
_entity.id
_entity.type
_entity.pdbx_description
1 polymer ?
#
loop_
_entity_poly.entity_id
_entity_poly.type
_entity_poly.pdbx_seq_one_letter_code
_entity_poly.pdbx_strand_id
1 'polypeptide(L)'
;MFKELFGDKARASLIMLDESDPLESGIDIIAKPPGKKPQSITLLSGGERAMTAVALLFSIYMVKPSPFCVLDELDAPLDESNIGRFLKLLDRFTKESQFVIVTHNKRTMSRCEVMYGVTQEEFGISQLIGMKFKENKKTEKSLN
;
A
#
# COMPACT_ATOMS: atom_id res chain seq x y z
N MET A 1 4.28 10.70 3.22
CA MET A 1 3.33 9.62 2.89
C MET A 1 1.89 10.09 2.77
N PHE A 2 1.22 10.57 3.83
CA PHE A 2 -0.21 10.90 3.78
C PHE A 2 -0.57 11.91 2.68
N LYS A 3 0.19 13.00 2.53
CA LYS A 3 0.02 13.97 1.44
C LYS A 3 0.20 13.37 0.03
N GLU A 4 1.11 12.45 -0.12
CA GLU A 4 1.37 11.80 -1.42
C GLU A 4 0.19 10.93 -1.86
N LEU A 5 -0.48 10.28 -0.90
CA LEU A 5 -1.64 9.44 -1.16
C LEU A 5 -2.94 10.24 -1.33
N PHE A 6 -3.12 11.32 -0.57
CA PHE A 6 -4.38 12.08 -0.53
C PHE A 6 -4.29 13.45 -1.20
N GLY A 7 -3.09 13.93 -1.54
CA GLY A 7 -2.84 15.25 -2.11
C GLY A 7 -2.39 16.29 -1.07
N ASP A 8 -1.87 17.43 -1.55
CA ASP A 8 -1.17 18.43 -0.74
C ASP A 8 -1.99 19.07 0.38
N LYS A 9 -3.32 19.13 0.22
CA LYS A 9 -4.24 19.68 1.22
C LYS A 9 -4.52 18.71 2.37
N ALA A 10 -4.15 17.44 2.24
CA ALA A 10 -4.34 16.43 3.27
C ALA A 10 -3.30 16.55 4.38
N ARG A 11 -3.69 16.19 5.61
CA ARG A 11 -2.82 16.17 6.80
C ARG A 11 -3.16 14.97 7.65
N ALA A 12 -2.17 14.41 8.32
CA ALA A 12 -2.37 13.45 9.38
C ALA A 12 -1.34 13.67 10.48
N SER A 13 -1.70 13.36 11.71
CA SER A 13 -0.86 13.40 12.90
C SER A 13 -1.14 12.20 13.80
N LEU A 14 -0.12 11.79 14.53
CA LEU A 14 -0.23 10.82 15.61
C LEU A 14 -0.28 11.61 16.92
N ILE A 15 -1.19 11.23 17.80
CA ILE A 15 -1.36 11.86 19.11
C ILE A 15 -1.25 10.77 20.16
N MET A 16 -0.35 10.95 21.13
CA MET A 16 -0.32 10.12 22.32
C MET A 16 -1.48 10.49 23.22
N LEU A 17 -2.17 9.50 23.76
CA LEU A 17 -3.33 9.70 24.64
C LEU A 17 -2.88 10.03 26.07
N ASP A 18 -1.70 9.57 26.48
CA ASP A 18 -1.06 9.87 27.76
C ASP A 18 0.40 10.25 27.54
N GLU A 19 0.72 11.54 27.69
CA GLU A 19 2.09 12.05 27.55
C GLU A 19 2.98 11.74 28.79
N SER A 20 2.37 11.38 29.91
CA SER A 20 3.11 11.08 31.14
C SER A 20 3.77 9.71 31.11
N ASP A 21 3.23 8.75 30.35
CA ASP A 21 3.81 7.43 30.13
C ASP A 21 3.83 7.07 28.64
N PRO A 22 4.83 7.55 27.89
CA PRO A 22 4.91 7.34 26.43
C PRO A 22 5.02 5.88 25.98
N LEU A 23 5.49 4.96 26.85
CA LEU A 23 5.67 3.55 26.49
C LEU A 23 4.37 2.76 26.59
N GLU A 24 3.51 3.12 27.53
CA GLU A 24 2.21 2.48 27.75
C GLU A 24 1.06 3.28 27.12
N SER A 25 1.34 4.50 26.60
CA SER A 25 0.34 5.36 25.99
C SER A 25 -0.29 4.71 24.76
N GLY A 26 -1.61 4.80 24.66
CA GLY A 26 -2.31 4.62 23.39
C GLY A 26 -1.97 5.73 22.39
N ILE A 27 -2.07 5.43 21.09
CA ILE A 27 -1.86 6.38 20.01
C ILE A 27 -3.15 6.50 19.20
N ASP A 28 -3.66 7.74 19.06
CA ASP A 28 -4.73 8.03 18.09
C ASP A 28 -4.17 8.64 16.81
N ILE A 29 -4.83 8.35 15.70
CA ILE A 29 -4.51 8.88 14.38
C ILE A 29 -5.56 9.90 14.01
N ILE A 30 -5.17 11.17 13.96
CA ILE A 30 -6.01 12.24 13.46
C ILE A 30 -5.68 12.50 12.01
N ALA A 31 -6.64 12.28 11.13
CA ALA A 31 -6.50 12.47 9.70
C ALA A 31 -7.46 13.51 9.16
N LYS A 32 -6.98 14.29 8.18
CA LYS A 32 -7.75 15.28 7.42
C LYS A 32 -7.63 14.95 5.94
N PRO A 33 -8.50 14.09 5.38
CA PRO A 33 -8.61 13.93 3.93
C PRO A 33 -9.05 15.23 3.24
N PRO A 34 -8.86 15.36 1.93
CA PRO A 34 -9.30 16.54 1.18
C PRO A 34 -10.81 16.79 1.36
N GLY A 35 -11.17 18.06 1.61
CA GLY A 35 -12.57 18.46 1.79
C GLY A 35 -13.20 18.13 3.14
N LYS A 36 -12.45 17.50 4.07
CA LYS A 36 -12.93 17.15 5.41
C LYS A 36 -12.23 17.94 6.51
N LYS A 37 -12.85 17.96 7.69
CA LYS A 37 -12.21 18.44 8.93
C LYS A 37 -11.30 17.37 9.49
N PRO A 38 -10.27 17.72 10.31
CA PRO A 38 -9.49 16.73 11.06
C PRO A 38 -10.40 15.89 11.96
N GLN A 39 -10.23 14.58 11.94
CA GLN A 39 -11.02 13.64 12.72
C GLN A 39 -10.24 12.35 12.99
N SER A 40 -10.61 11.60 14.04
CA SER A 40 -10.01 10.29 14.33
C SER A 40 -10.20 9.34 13.15
N ILE A 41 -9.23 8.46 12.94
CA ILE A 41 -9.25 7.42 11.90
C ILE A 41 -10.52 6.55 11.97
N THR A 42 -11.09 6.38 13.15
CA THR A 42 -12.32 5.61 13.37
C THR A 42 -13.55 6.20 12.69
N LEU A 43 -13.55 7.52 12.44
CA LEU A 43 -14.63 8.27 11.80
C LEU A 43 -14.48 8.39 10.28
N LEU A 44 -13.39 7.85 9.72
CA LEU A 44 -13.15 7.84 8.28
C LEU A 44 -13.98 6.74 7.58
N SER A 45 -14.25 6.93 6.29
CA SER A 45 -14.80 5.87 5.44
C SER A 45 -13.83 4.69 5.34
N GLY A 46 -14.31 3.50 4.99
CA GLY A 46 -13.50 2.29 4.88
C GLY A 46 -12.25 2.48 4.00
N GLY A 47 -12.41 3.03 2.80
CA GLY A 47 -11.30 3.30 1.87
C GLY A 47 -10.33 4.37 2.39
N GLU A 48 -10.83 5.45 3.02
CA GLU A 48 -9.96 6.47 3.64
C GLU A 48 -9.18 5.92 4.82
N ARG A 49 -9.82 5.06 5.63
CA ARG A 49 -9.16 4.38 6.75
C ARG A 49 -8.05 3.47 6.25
N ALA A 50 -8.33 2.64 5.25
CA ALA A 50 -7.35 1.75 4.65
C ALA A 50 -6.17 2.53 4.07
N MET A 51 -6.41 3.59 3.29
CA MET A 51 -5.36 4.44 2.75
C MET A 51 -4.57 5.18 3.85
N THR A 52 -5.19 5.53 4.96
CA THR A 52 -4.49 6.12 6.12
C THR A 52 -3.57 5.09 6.77
N ALA A 53 -4.02 3.84 6.92
CA ALA A 53 -3.20 2.74 7.42
C ALA A 53 -2.03 2.45 6.48
N VAL A 54 -2.24 2.45 5.16
CA VAL A 54 -1.17 2.34 4.15
C VAL A 54 -0.16 3.48 4.31
N ALA A 55 -0.62 4.73 4.49
CA ALA A 55 0.27 5.87 4.70
C ALA A 55 1.15 5.70 5.95
N LEU A 56 0.60 5.20 7.04
CA LEU A 56 1.33 4.93 8.27
C LEU A 56 2.36 3.80 8.08
N LEU A 57 1.93 2.67 7.50
CA LEU A 57 2.79 1.53 7.21
C LEU A 57 4.04 1.97 6.43
N PHE A 58 3.85 2.68 5.32
CA PHE A 58 4.97 3.14 4.50
C PHE A 58 5.77 4.28 5.14
N SER A 59 5.18 5.06 6.04
CA SER A 59 5.94 6.03 6.85
C SER A 59 6.90 5.34 7.80
N ILE A 60 6.47 4.27 8.46
CA ILE A 60 7.33 3.45 9.34
C ILE A 60 8.40 2.74 8.50
N TYR A 61 8.01 2.18 7.35
CA TYR A 61 8.93 1.51 6.43
C TYR A 61 10.05 2.44 5.94
N MET A 62 9.77 3.73 5.72
CA MET A 62 10.80 4.72 5.35
C MET A 62 11.84 4.97 6.43
N VAL A 63 11.47 4.86 7.71
CA VAL A 63 12.41 5.08 8.83
C VAL A 63 13.44 3.94 8.89
N LYS A 64 12.99 2.71 8.63
CA LYS A 64 13.86 1.52 8.63
C LYS A 64 13.43 0.58 7.50
N PRO A 65 13.92 0.80 6.27
CA PRO A 65 13.61 -0.07 5.15
C PRO A 65 14.08 -1.51 5.38
N SER A 66 13.28 -2.47 4.93
CA SER A 66 13.64 -3.88 4.93
C SER A 66 14.02 -4.30 3.50
N PRO A 67 14.93 -5.27 3.30
CA PRO A 67 15.27 -5.77 1.97
C PRO A 67 14.09 -6.45 1.28
N PHE A 68 13.11 -6.93 2.03
CA PHE A 68 11.85 -7.46 1.50
C PHE A 68 10.66 -7.10 2.38
N CYS A 69 9.48 -7.08 1.79
CA CYS A 69 8.22 -6.81 2.46
C CYS A 69 7.13 -7.73 1.90
N VAL A 70 6.34 -8.32 2.78
CA VAL A 70 5.17 -9.13 2.41
C VAL A 70 3.91 -8.32 2.72
N LEU A 71 3.06 -8.14 1.71
CA LEU A 71 1.78 -7.44 1.83
C LEU A 71 0.67 -8.44 1.52
N ASP A 72 -0.22 -8.65 2.47
CA ASP A 72 -1.33 -9.59 2.36
C ASP A 72 -2.65 -8.83 2.25
N GLU A 73 -3.29 -8.90 1.07
CA GLU A 73 -4.56 -8.27 0.71
C GLU A 73 -4.72 -6.78 1.11
N LEU A 74 -3.61 -6.05 1.17
CA LEU A 74 -3.61 -4.64 1.59
C LEU A 74 -4.44 -3.74 0.65
N ASP A 75 -4.61 -4.15 -0.59
CA ASP A 75 -5.36 -3.44 -1.63
C ASP A 75 -6.86 -3.83 -1.69
N ALA A 76 -7.29 -4.86 -0.97
CA ALA A 76 -8.67 -5.33 -1.00
C ALA A 76 -9.73 -4.25 -0.64
N PRO A 77 -9.53 -3.39 0.38
CA PRO A 77 -10.50 -2.34 0.73
C PRO A 77 -10.38 -1.07 -0.13
N LEU A 78 -9.47 -1.03 -1.10
CA LEU A 78 -9.21 0.16 -1.91
C LEU A 78 -10.10 0.20 -3.17
N ASP A 79 -10.63 1.38 -3.47
CA ASP A 79 -11.26 1.64 -4.76
C ASP A 79 -10.23 1.80 -5.89
N GLU A 80 -10.69 1.83 -7.12
CA GLU A 80 -9.88 1.96 -8.34
C GLU A 80 -8.88 3.15 -8.29
N SER A 81 -9.31 4.30 -7.77
CA SER A 81 -8.49 5.51 -7.66
C SER A 81 -7.39 5.33 -6.61
N ASN A 82 -7.75 4.76 -5.46
CA ASN A 82 -6.83 4.52 -4.35
C ASN A 82 -5.82 3.42 -4.68
N ILE A 83 -6.22 2.37 -5.41
CA ILE A 83 -5.28 1.37 -5.94
C ILE A 83 -4.22 2.03 -6.82
N GLY A 84 -4.62 2.94 -7.73
CA GLY A 84 -3.66 3.65 -8.56
C GLY A 84 -2.65 4.48 -7.76
N ARG A 85 -3.07 5.10 -6.66
CA ARG A 85 -2.18 5.85 -5.76
C ARG A 85 -1.27 4.94 -4.95
N PHE A 86 -1.81 3.83 -4.44
CA PHE A 86 -1.06 2.79 -3.75
C PHE A 86 0.06 2.22 -4.63
N LEU A 87 -0.23 1.85 -5.87
CA LEU A 87 0.74 1.30 -6.81
C LEU A 87 1.85 2.31 -7.14
N LYS A 88 1.52 3.58 -7.34
CA LYS A 88 2.53 4.65 -7.53
C LYS A 88 3.45 4.81 -6.32
N LEU A 89 2.90 4.67 -5.12
CA LEU A 89 3.69 4.70 -3.89
C LEU A 89 4.63 3.48 -3.84
N LEU A 90 4.11 2.29 -4.13
CA LEU A 90 4.85 1.04 -4.12
C LEU A 90 6.05 1.08 -5.10
N ASP A 91 5.86 1.62 -6.31
CA ASP A 91 6.90 1.76 -7.35
C ASP A 91 8.15 2.52 -6.85
N ARG A 92 8.03 3.37 -5.84
CA ARG A 92 9.18 4.08 -5.26
C ARG A 92 10.06 3.16 -4.43
N PHE A 93 9.44 2.22 -3.73
CA PHE A 93 10.14 1.33 -2.80
C PHE A 93 10.68 0.08 -3.48
N THR A 94 10.14 -0.31 -4.65
CA THR A 94 10.61 -1.49 -5.40
C THR A 94 12.04 -1.36 -5.92
N LYS A 95 12.61 -0.15 -5.93
CA LYS A 95 14.01 0.08 -6.32
C LYS A 95 15.02 -0.44 -5.30
N GLU A 96 14.63 -0.49 -4.02
CA GLU A 96 15.51 -0.80 -2.90
C GLU A 96 15.05 -2.06 -2.14
N SER A 97 13.81 -2.50 -2.37
CA SER A 97 13.20 -3.59 -1.62
C SER A 97 12.38 -4.50 -2.53
N GLN A 98 12.41 -5.78 -2.24
CA GLN A 98 11.54 -6.76 -2.89
C GLN A 98 10.18 -6.80 -2.21
N PHE A 99 9.10 -6.69 -2.99
CA PHE A 99 7.74 -6.85 -2.49
C PHE A 99 7.14 -8.17 -2.93
N VAL A 100 6.58 -8.91 -1.96
CA VAL A 100 5.73 -10.08 -2.18
C VAL A 100 4.32 -9.68 -1.83
N ILE A 101 3.40 -9.71 -2.80
CA ILE A 101 2.04 -9.21 -2.62
C ILE A 101 1.07 -10.36 -2.84
N VAL A 102 0.29 -10.67 -1.82
CA VAL A 102 -0.89 -11.54 -1.94
C VAL A 102 -2.07 -10.65 -2.30
N THR A 103 -2.70 -10.89 -3.44
CA THR A 103 -3.80 -10.06 -3.93
C THR A 103 -4.68 -10.80 -4.94
N HIS A 104 -5.93 -10.43 -5.01
CA HIS A 104 -6.85 -10.82 -6.08
C HIS A 104 -7.18 -9.65 -7.04
N ASN A 105 -6.57 -8.48 -6.83
CA ASN A 105 -6.81 -7.30 -7.64
C ASN A 105 -6.01 -7.33 -8.95
N LYS A 106 -6.70 -7.30 -10.08
CA LYS A 106 -6.09 -7.37 -11.42
C LYS A 106 -5.11 -6.23 -11.72
N ARG A 107 -5.35 -5.02 -11.18
CA ARG A 107 -4.46 -3.88 -11.39
C ARG A 107 -3.15 -4.07 -10.64
N THR A 108 -3.22 -4.57 -9.41
CA THR A 108 -2.02 -4.90 -8.63
C THR A 108 -1.23 -6.02 -9.31
N MET A 109 -1.91 -7.10 -9.74
CA MET A 109 -1.28 -8.20 -10.49
C MET A 109 -0.57 -7.70 -11.75
N SER A 110 -1.17 -6.78 -12.51
CA SER A 110 -0.59 -6.27 -13.77
C SER A 110 0.68 -5.44 -13.58
N ARG A 111 0.99 -5.02 -12.35
CA ARG A 111 2.23 -4.26 -12.02
C ARG A 111 3.36 -5.17 -11.58
N CYS A 112 3.10 -6.44 -11.29
CA CYS A 112 4.11 -7.38 -10.85
C CYS A 112 4.91 -7.92 -12.04
N GLU A 113 6.22 -8.14 -11.86
CA GLU A 113 7.10 -8.76 -12.86
C GLU A 113 6.94 -10.28 -12.89
N VAL A 114 6.63 -10.85 -11.74
CA VAL A 114 6.43 -12.29 -11.55
C VAL A 114 5.12 -12.51 -10.80
N MET A 115 4.34 -13.46 -11.25
CA MET A 115 3.10 -13.88 -10.62
C MET A 115 3.13 -15.36 -10.28
N TYR A 116 2.70 -15.72 -9.09
CA TYR A 116 2.49 -17.09 -8.67
C TYR A 116 1.00 -17.31 -8.42
N GLY A 117 0.39 -18.20 -9.18
CA GLY A 117 -0.96 -18.67 -8.95
C GLY A 117 -0.93 -19.90 -8.05
N VAL A 118 -1.80 -19.94 -7.06
CA VAL A 118 -2.03 -21.13 -6.22
C VAL A 118 -3.36 -21.74 -6.65
N THR A 119 -3.33 -23.00 -7.06
CA THR A 119 -4.52 -23.76 -7.49
C THR A 119 -4.60 -25.08 -6.71
N GLN A 120 -5.78 -25.65 -6.68
CA GLN A 120 -6.04 -26.94 -6.04
C GLN A 120 -6.87 -27.81 -7.01
N GLU A 121 -6.16 -28.60 -7.83
CA GLU A 121 -6.80 -29.53 -8.77
C GLU A 121 -7.29 -30.80 -8.07
N GLU A 122 -6.52 -31.25 -7.06
CA GLU A 122 -6.89 -32.37 -6.21
C GLU A 122 -7.20 -31.87 -4.80
N PHE A 123 -8.25 -32.43 -4.19
CA PHE A 123 -8.68 -32.01 -2.85
C PHE A 123 -7.54 -32.15 -1.82
N GLY A 124 -7.19 -31.06 -1.15
CA GLY A 124 -6.13 -31.01 -0.13
C GLY A 124 -4.70 -30.86 -0.69
N ILE A 125 -4.49 -30.80 -2.02
CA ILE A 125 -3.19 -30.65 -2.63
C ILE A 125 -3.12 -29.34 -3.40
N SER A 126 -2.35 -28.38 -2.89
CA SER A 126 -2.11 -27.11 -3.58
C SER A 126 -0.98 -27.22 -4.58
N GLN A 127 -1.15 -26.64 -5.77
CA GLN A 127 -0.14 -26.52 -6.81
C GLN A 127 0.24 -25.07 -7.01
N LEU A 128 1.52 -24.82 -7.27
CA LEU A 128 2.05 -23.48 -7.52
C LEU A 128 2.42 -23.34 -9.00
N ILE A 129 1.83 -22.36 -9.67
CA ILE A 129 2.09 -22.04 -11.07
C ILE A 129 2.76 -20.67 -11.14
N GLY A 130 4.03 -20.63 -11.59
CA GLY A 130 4.78 -19.38 -11.74
C GLY A 130 4.71 -18.85 -13.17
N MET A 131 4.50 -17.52 -13.30
CA MET A 131 4.54 -16.81 -14.58
C MET A 131 5.40 -15.55 -14.43
N LYS A 132 6.36 -15.37 -15.36
CA LYS A 132 7.16 -14.15 -15.47
C LYS A 132 6.67 -13.33 -16.65
N PHE A 133 6.30 -12.07 -16.42
CA PHE A 133 5.95 -11.15 -17.49
C PHE A 133 7.23 -10.62 -18.14
N LYS A 134 7.30 -10.65 -19.48
CA LYS A 134 8.39 -10.01 -20.22
C LYS A 134 8.23 -8.49 -20.11
N GLU A 135 9.29 -7.77 -19.75
CA GLU A 135 9.32 -6.31 -19.91
C GLU A 135 9.07 -5.96 -21.40
N ASN A 136 7.96 -5.33 -21.69
CA ASN A 136 7.81 -4.59 -22.94
C ASN A 136 8.69 -3.33 -22.80
N LYS A 137 9.96 -3.41 -23.22
CA LYS A 137 10.77 -2.21 -23.51
C LYS A 137 9.97 -1.37 -24.51
N LYS A 138 9.30 -0.32 -24.01
CA LYS A 138 8.82 0.75 -24.88
C LYS A 138 10.05 1.32 -25.59
N THR A 139 10.20 0.99 -26.85
CA THR A 139 11.14 1.64 -27.75
C THR A 139 10.71 3.11 -27.82
N GLU A 140 11.42 3.98 -27.11
CA GLU A 140 11.38 5.41 -27.40
C GLU A 140 11.91 5.57 -28.83
N LYS A 141 10.99 5.61 -29.79
CA LYS A 141 11.30 6.15 -31.11
C LYS A 141 11.49 7.64 -30.93
N SER A 142 12.74 8.04 -30.89
CA SER A 142 13.17 9.40 -31.17
C SER A 142 12.57 9.82 -32.52
N LEU A 143 11.66 10.77 -32.48
CA LEU A 143 11.27 11.55 -33.65
C LEU A 143 12.33 12.64 -33.80
N ASN A 144 13.16 12.47 -34.82
CA ASN A 144 13.92 13.56 -35.45
C ASN A 144 12.96 14.47 -36.21
#